data_9597c6285c4b01ecc4d3d7a02b7ac655
#
_entry.id   9597c6285c4b01ecc4d3d7a02b7ac655
#
_cell.length_a   1.000
_cell.length_b   1.000
_cell.length_c   1.000
_cell.angle_alpha   90.00
_cell.angle_beta   90.00
_cell.angle_gamma   90.00
#
_symmetry.space_group_name_H-M   'P 1'
#
loop_
_entity.id
_entity.type
_entity.pdbx_description
1 polymer ?
#
loop_
_entity_poly.entity_id
_entity_poly.type
_entity_poly.pdbx_seq_one_letter_code
_entity_poly.pdbx_strand_id
1 'polypeptide(L)'
;MSEDVSVLRTAEEIRAHILDIYSKNHFMTDYFHIQITDIHCGSATVSLKTDPLKHNNHRGRLHGGVLVALADSVTGVTSATVGASVVTVAMTMNFIRTAKPGETIRVTSRITHNGRTTIVIEADMFDEEDHLMANILATMMVVDHFPEIPREWKD
;
A
#
# COMPACT_ATOMS: atom_id res chain seq x y z
N MET A 1 15.58 19.73 23.68
CA MET A 1 15.34 20.64 22.54
C MET A 1 14.50 19.85 21.56
N SER A 2 13.20 20.14 21.46
CA SER A 2 12.35 19.57 20.42
C SER A 2 12.82 20.21 19.10
N GLU A 3 13.38 19.41 18.20
CA GLU A 3 13.57 19.87 16.82
C GLU A 3 12.20 20.30 16.29
N ASP A 4 12.13 21.52 15.82
CA ASP A 4 10.92 22.11 15.24
C ASP A 4 10.69 21.41 13.89
N VAL A 5 9.92 20.32 13.90
CA VAL A 5 9.63 19.53 12.71
C VAL A 5 8.75 20.38 11.79
N SER A 6 9.29 20.77 10.65
CA SER A 6 8.52 21.55 9.68
C SER A 6 7.50 20.64 8.99
N VAL A 7 6.22 20.94 9.16
CA VAL A 7 5.13 20.24 8.48
C VAL A 7 5.16 20.58 6.98
N LEU A 8 5.11 19.57 6.13
CA LEU A 8 5.05 19.70 4.67
C LEU A 8 3.73 20.35 4.25
N ARG A 9 3.77 21.22 3.25
CA ARG A 9 2.63 22.09 2.90
C ARG A 9 2.02 21.79 1.54
N THR A 10 2.79 21.21 0.64
CA THR A 10 2.30 20.86 -0.71
C THR A 10 2.14 19.37 -0.89
N ALA A 11 1.20 18.97 -1.74
CA ALA A 11 1.00 17.58 -2.11
C ALA A 11 2.28 16.96 -2.72
N GLU A 12 3.04 17.74 -3.49
CA GLU A 12 4.28 17.29 -4.10
C GLU A 12 5.35 16.96 -3.04
N GLU A 13 5.54 17.84 -2.04
CA GLU A 13 6.46 17.58 -0.93
C GLU A 13 6.06 16.33 -0.13
N ILE A 14 4.77 16.18 0.15
CA ILE A 14 4.24 15.04 0.90
C ILE A 14 4.45 13.73 0.12
N ARG A 15 4.12 13.71 -1.17
CA ARG A 15 4.34 12.54 -2.04
C ARG A 15 5.82 12.17 -2.10
N ALA A 16 6.70 13.15 -2.31
CA ALA A 16 8.14 12.91 -2.34
C ALA A 16 8.67 12.34 -1.02
N HIS A 17 8.17 12.84 0.11
CA HIS A 17 8.56 12.35 1.43
C HIS A 17 8.08 10.91 1.69
N ILE A 18 6.84 10.57 1.31
CA ILE A 18 6.32 9.20 1.39
C ILE A 18 7.15 8.26 0.52
N LEU A 19 7.48 8.65 -0.71
CA LEU A 19 8.34 7.86 -1.59
C LEU A 19 9.74 7.64 -1.00
N ASP A 20 10.33 8.66 -0.33
CA ASP A 20 11.60 8.51 0.38
C ASP A 20 11.50 7.52 1.55
N ILE A 21 10.45 7.59 2.37
CA ILE A 21 10.21 6.63 3.46
C ILE A 21 10.18 5.20 2.91
N TYR A 22 9.39 4.95 1.87
CA TYR A 22 9.20 3.61 1.31
C TYR A 22 10.34 3.15 0.40
N SER A 23 11.22 4.05 -0.06
CA SER A 23 12.46 3.67 -0.74
C SER A 23 13.38 2.81 0.13
N LYS A 24 13.25 2.90 1.45
CA LYS A 24 13.99 2.13 2.46
C LYS A 24 13.29 0.82 2.85
N ASN A 25 12.13 0.54 2.29
CA ASN A 25 11.42 -0.71 2.50
C ASN A 25 11.91 -1.77 1.53
N HIS A 26 12.96 -2.50 1.91
CA HIS A 26 13.63 -3.52 1.08
C HIS A 26 12.71 -4.68 0.68
N PHE A 27 11.67 -4.97 1.46
CA PHE A 27 10.65 -5.95 1.08
C PHE A 27 9.89 -5.50 -0.17
N MET A 28 9.54 -4.22 -0.25
CA MET A 28 8.86 -3.66 -1.43
C MET A 28 9.83 -3.44 -2.60
N THR A 29 11.00 -2.84 -2.33
CA THR A 29 11.92 -2.38 -3.38
C THR A 29 12.77 -3.51 -3.95
N ASP A 30 13.40 -4.31 -3.10
CA ASP A 30 14.44 -5.26 -3.51
C ASP A 30 13.89 -6.67 -3.72
N TYR A 31 12.94 -7.08 -2.88
CA TYR A 31 12.40 -8.45 -2.94
C TYR A 31 11.25 -8.58 -3.94
N PHE A 32 10.23 -7.74 -3.83
CA PHE A 32 9.06 -7.81 -4.71
C PHE A 32 9.10 -6.85 -5.90
N HIS A 33 9.90 -5.77 -5.85
CA HIS A 33 9.88 -4.68 -6.83
C HIS A 33 8.51 -4.02 -6.98
N ILE A 34 7.81 -3.84 -5.85
CA ILE A 34 6.54 -3.14 -5.78
C ILE A 34 6.78 -1.64 -6.03
N GLN A 35 6.01 -1.07 -6.94
CA GLN A 35 6.06 0.35 -7.27
C GLN A 35 4.86 1.07 -6.68
N ILE A 36 5.08 2.20 -6.04
CA ILE A 36 4.02 3.13 -5.65
C ILE A 36 3.76 4.01 -6.88
N THR A 37 2.56 3.92 -7.45
CA THR A 37 2.20 4.57 -8.70
C THR A 37 1.31 5.79 -8.51
N ASP A 38 0.62 5.88 -7.38
CA ASP A 38 -0.22 7.04 -7.07
C ASP A 38 -0.37 7.22 -5.56
N ILE A 39 -0.47 8.49 -5.10
CA ILE A 39 -0.60 8.87 -3.69
C ILE A 39 -1.52 10.08 -3.59
N HIS A 40 -2.59 9.93 -2.81
CA HIS A 40 -3.52 11.00 -2.42
C HIS A 40 -3.76 10.94 -0.91
N CYS A 41 -4.28 11.99 -0.33
CA CYS A 41 -4.68 11.96 1.09
C CYS A 41 -5.73 10.87 1.35
N GLY A 42 -5.38 9.88 2.15
CA GLY A 42 -6.26 8.73 2.47
C GLY A 42 -6.36 7.65 1.39
N SER A 43 -5.52 7.71 0.35
CA SER A 43 -5.54 6.73 -0.74
C SER A 43 -4.16 6.54 -1.35
N ALA A 44 -3.86 5.33 -1.80
CA ALA A 44 -2.65 5.04 -2.58
C ALA A 44 -2.89 3.91 -3.57
N THR A 45 -2.07 3.88 -4.60
CA THR A 45 -2.02 2.79 -5.58
C THR A 45 -0.61 2.25 -5.68
N VAL A 46 -0.49 0.93 -5.65
CA VAL A 46 0.77 0.22 -5.91
C VAL A 46 0.60 -0.77 -7.05
N SER A 47 1.69 -1.11 -7.71
CA SER A 47 1.72 -2.12 -8.75
C SER A 47 2.87 -3.09 -8.59
N LEU A 48 2.69 -4.29 -9.12
CA LEU A 48 3.70 -5.34 -9.18
C LEU A 48 3.67 -6.00 -10.55
N LYS A 49 4.80 -5.98 -11.25
CA LYS A 49 5.02 -6.85 -12.41
C LYS A 49 5.35 -8.25 -11.92
N THR A 50 4.48 -9.22 -12.17
CA THR A 50 4.70 -10.59 -11.69
C THR A 50 5.82 -11.28 -12.46
N ASP A 51 6.62 -12.07 -11.73
CA ASP A 51 7.69 -12.91 -12.28
C ASP A 51 7.26 -14.38 -12.09
N PRO A 52 6.95 -15.13 -13.15
CA PRO A 52 6.53 -16.53 -13.05
C PRO A 52 7.53 -17.44 -12.34
N LEU A 53 8.83 -17.13 -12.39
CA LEU A 53 9.87 -17.91 -11.74
C LEU A 53 9.94 -17.71 -10.24
N LYS A 54 9.49 -16.54 -9.74
CA LYS A 54 9.56 -16.18 -8.31
C LYS A 54 8.19 -16.21 -7.63
N HIS A 55 7.14 -15.85 -8.36
CA HIS A 55 5.84 -15.56 -7.78
C HIS A 55 4.81 -16.68 -7.97
N ASN A 56 5.10 -17.66 -8.81
CA ASN A 56 4.18 -18.76 -9.05
C ASN A 56 4.31 -19.89 -8.03
N ASN A 57 3.21 -20.59 -7.80
CA ASN A 57 3.17 -21.82 -7.03
C ASN A 57 3.61 -23.03 -7.90
N HIS A 58 3.62 -24.22 -7.29
CA HIS A 58 3.98 -25.50 -7.96
C HIS A 58 3.09 -25.87 -9.14
N ARG A 59 1.94 -25.22 -9.34
CA ARG A 59 1.03 -25.41 -10.46
C ARG A 59 1.20 -24.37 -11.57
N GLY A 60 2.26 -23.55 -11.50
CA GLY A 60 2.52 -22.47 -12.46
C GLY A 60 1.52 -21.31 -12.38
N ARG A 61 0.80 -21.14 -11.27
CA ARG A 61 -0.13 -20.04 -11.04
C ARG A 61 0.41 -19.09 -9.99
N LEU A 62 0.06 -17.82 -10.10
CA LEU A 62 0.44 -16.82 -9.11
C LEU A 62 0.03 -17.28 -7.70
N HIS A 63 1.01 -17.25 -6.78
CA HIS A 63 0.78 -17.62 -5.38
C HIS A 63 -0.06 -16.56 -4.68
N GLY A 64 -1.11 -16.99 -3.95
CA GLY A 64 -1.96 -16.06 -3.18
C GLY A 64 -1.20 -15.21 -2.16
N GLY A 65 -0.11 -15.73 -1.60
CA GLY A 65 0.78 -14.98 -0.70
C GLY A 65 1.40 -13.73 -1.33
N VAL A 66 1.62 -13.72 -2.64
CA VAL A 66 2.09 -12.54 -3.37
C VAL A 66 1.03 -11.45 -3.36
N LEU A 67 -0.24 -11.81 -3.57
CA LEU A 67 -1.36 -10.88 -3.51
C LEU A 67 -1.56 -10.31 -2.10
N VAL A 68 -1.37 -11.13 -1.06
CA VAL A 68 -1.41 -10.67 0.34
C VAL A 68 -0.27 -9.68 0.61
N ALA A 69 0.95 -9.98 0.16
CA ALA A 69 2.10 -9.09 0.32
C ALA A 69 1.87 -7.72 -0.34
N LEU A 70 1.25 -7.71 -1.53
CA LEU A 70 0.91 -6.49 -2.25
C LEU A 70 -0.19 -5.70 -1.54
N ALA A 71 -1.21 -6.39 -1.00
CA ALA A 71 -2.28 -5.80 -0.21
C ALA A 71 -1.75 -5.17 1.09
N ASP A 72 -0.89 -5.87 1.82
CA ASP A 72 -0.27 -5.35 3.05
C ASP A 72 0.62 -4.13 2.77
N SER A 73 1.38 -4.17 1.69
CA SER A 73 2.22 -3.05 1.27
C SER A 73 1.42 -1.77 1.00
N VAL A 74 0.31 -1.86 0.26
CA VAL A 74 -0.51 -0.68 -0.05
C VAL A 74 -1.18 -0.09 1.17
N THR A 75 -1.57 -0.91 2.17
CA THR A 75 -2.21 -0.40 3.40
C THR A 75 -1.25 0.41 4.26
N GLY A 76 0.03 0.01 4.31
CA GLY A 76 1.09 0.81 4.93
C GLY A 76 1.28 2.16 4.25
N VAL A 77 1.43 2.17 2.92
CA VAL A 77 1.57 3.41 2.13
C VAL A 77 0.36 4.33 2.34
N THR A 78 -0.85 3.77 2.29
CA THR A 78 -2.10 4.53 2.49
C THR A 78 -2.18 5.15 3.87
N SER A 79 -1.75 4.44 4.92
CA SER A 79 -1.70 4.99 6.28
C SER A 79 -0.70 6.14 6.41
N ALA A 80 0.45 6.06 5.73
CA ALA A 80 1.43 7.13 5.70
C ALA A 80 0.89 8.41 5.06
N THR A 81 -0.09 8.32 4.15
CA THR A 81 -0.70 9.50 3.52
C THR A 81 -1.45 10.40 4.51
N VAL A 82 -1.79 9.91 5.67
CA VAL A 82 -2.41 10.65 6.78
C VAL A 82 -1.48 10.79 7.98
N GLY A 83 -0.17 10.64 7.76
CA GLY A 83 0.88 10.80 8.76
C GLY A 83 0.98 9.66 9.78
N ALA A 84 0.34 8.52 9.54
CA ALA A 84 0.34 7.40 10.48
C ALA A 84 1.37 6.31 10.08
N SER A 85 2.19 5.91 11.06
CA SER A 85 3.00 4.68 11.01
C SER A 85 2.23 3.57 11.70
N VAL A 86 2.05 2.43 11.04
CA VAL A 86 1.09 1.41 11.44
C VAL A 86 1.66 0.00 11.43
N VAL A 87 0.98 -0.90 12.14
CA VAL A 87 1.14 -2.35 12.00
C VAL A 87 -0.22 -2.98 11.67
N THR A 88 -0.21 -4.04 10.89
CA THR A 88 -1.41 -4.77 10.49
C THR A 88 -1.94 -5.59 11.67
N VAL A 89 -3.18 -5.37 12.06
CA VAL A 89 -3.88 -6.13 13.12
C VAL A 89 -4.68 -7.27 12.51
N ALA A 90 -5.41 -6.98 11.44
CA ALA A 90 -6.23 -7.96 10.75
C ALA A 90 -6.37 -7.59 9.28
N MET A 91 -6.45 -8.61 8.44
CA MET A 91 -6.72 -8.46 7.02
C MET A 91 -7.62 -9.60 6.56
N THR A 92 -8.70 -9.26 5.90
CA THR A 92 -9.57 -10.18 5.19
C THR A 92 -9.43 -9.95 3.70
N MET A 93 -9.21 -11.01 2.95
CA MET A 93 -9.03 -10.94 1.51
C MET A 93 -9.86 -12.02 0.82
N ASN A 94 -10.65 -11.63 -0.17
CA ASN A 94 -11.34 -12.54 -1.05
C ASN A 94 -10.58 -12.63 -2.38
N PHE A 95 -10.12 -13.84 -2.72
CA PHE A 95 -9.45 -14.13 -3.97
C PHE A 95 -10.51 -14.50 -5.02
N ILE A 96 -10.68 -13.66 -6.03
CA ILE A 96 -11.74 -13.76 -7.04
C ILE A 96 -11.19 -14.33 -8.35
N ARG A 97 -9.99 -13.86 -8.75
CA ARG A 97 -9.37 -14.21 -10.03
C ARG A 97 -7.86 -14.35 -9.88
N THR A 98 -7.25 -15.26 -10.61
CA THR A 98 -5.79 -15.38 -10.71
C THR A 98 -5.25 -14.53 -11.86
N ALA A 99 -4.03 -13.99 -11.71
CA ALA A 99 -3.33 -13.31 -12.79
C ALA A 99 -2.78 -14.30 -13.82
N LYS A 100 -2.64 -13.83 -15.06
CA LYS A 100 -1.84 -14.51 -16.09
C LYS A 100 -0.35 -14.40 -15.73
N PRO A 101 0.49 -15.39 -16.07
CA PRO A 101 1.92 -15.31 -15.80
C PRO A 101 2.56 -14.08 -16.44
N GLY A 102 3.34 -13.34 -15.66
CA GLY A 102 4.04 -12.13 -16.14
C GLY A 102 3.17 -10.87 -16.25
N GLU A 103 1.92 -10.92 -15.83
CA GLU A 103 1.00 -9.78 -15.83
C GLU A 103 1.34 -8.77 -14.73
N THR A 104 1.02 -7.50 -14.95
CA THR A 104 1.13 -6.47 -13.92
C THR A 104 -0.18 -6.40 -13.12
N ILE A 105 -0.05 -6.44 -11.80
CA ILE A 105 -1.18 -6.32 -10.87
C ILE A 105 -1.14 -4.92 -10.27
N ARG A 106 -2.30 -4.29 -10.19
CA ARG A 106 -2.49 -2.98 -9.56
C ARG A 106 -3.43 -3.11 -8.37
N VAL A 107 -3.09 -2.45 -7.26
CA VAL A 107 -3.94 -2.38 -6.07
C VAL A 107 -4.17 -0.93 -5.73
N THR A 108 -5.43 -0.55 -5.62
CA THR A 108 -5.85 0.78 -5.16
C THR A 108 -6.55 0.64 -3.83
N SER A 109 -6.18 1.47 -2.87
CA SER A 109 -6.71 1.45 -1.51
C SER A 109 -7.26 2.80 -1.09
N ARG A 110 -8.18 2.79 -0.13
CA ARG A 110 -8.72 4.00 0.49
C ARG A 110 -8.98 3.77 1.98
N ILE A 111 -8.78 4.81 2.77
CA ILE A 111 -9.16 4.82 4.18
C ILE A 111 -10.68 5.00 4.29
N THR A 112 -11.34 4.10 5.01
CA THR A 112 -12.77 4.18 5.33
C THR A 112 -13.01 4.63 6.77
N HIS A 113 -12.00 4.47 7.65
CA HIS A 113 -12.00 4.99 9.01
C HIS A 113 -10.58 5.45 9.38
N ASN A 114 -10.44 6.71 9.77
CA ASN A 114 -9.17 7.29 10.23
C ASN A 114 -9.29 7.67 11.72
N GLY A 115 -9.12 6.68 12.59
CA GLY A 115 -9.17 6.86 14.05
C GLY A 115 -7.83 7.28 14.64
N ARG A 116 -7.82 7.52 15.94
CA ARG A 116 -6.60 7.88 16.69
C ARG A 116 -5.68 6.66 16.88
N THR A 117 -6.25 5.49 17.07
CA THR A 117 -5.54 4.25 17.39
C THR A 117 -5.64 3.21 16.29
N THR A 118 -6.68 3.26 15.48
CA THR A 118 -6.93 2.32 14.39
C THR A 118 -7.33 3.04 13.11
N ILE A 119 -6.88 2.49 11.99
CA ILE A 119 -7.27 2.90 10.64
C ILE A 119 -7.86 1.69 9.95
N VAL A 120 -9.01 1.85 9.29
CA VAL A 120 -9.61 0.80 8.46
C VAL A 120 -9.46 1.20 7.00
N ILE A 121 -8.99 0.24 6.20
CA ILE A 121 -8.65 0.45 4.79
C ILE A 121 -9.35 -0.62 3.96
N GLU A 122 -10.03 -0.20 2.91
CA GLU A 122 -10.48 -1.06 1.83
C GLU A 122 -9.54 -0.94 0.65
N ALA A 123 -9.31 -2.06 -0.04
CA ALA A 123 -8.53 -2.07 -1.28
C ALA A 123 -9.12 -3.04 -2.29
N ASP A 124 -8.96 -2.70 -3.55
CA ASP A 124 -9.32 -3.53 -4.70
C ASP A 124 -8.10 -3.77 -5.58
N MET A 125 -8.00 -5.00 -6.06
CA MET A 125 -6.87 -5.48 -6.86
C MET A 125 -7.33 -5.83 -8.26
N PHE A 126 -6.57 -5.38 -9.27
CA PHE A 126 -6.95 -5.49 -10.67
C PHE A 126 -5.80 -6.04 -11.52
N ASP A 127 -6.16 -6.81 -12.56
CA ASP A 127 -5.25 -7.22 -13.63
C ASP A 127 -5.03 -6.11 -14.68
N GLU A 128 -4.25 -6.38 -15.72
CA GLU A 128 -3.98 -5.43 -16.81
C GLU A 128 -5.22 -5.10 -17.67
N GLU A 129 -6.27 -5.92 -17.61
CA GLU A 129 -7.55 -5.72 -18.32
C GLU A 129 -8.64 -5.09 -17.42
N ASP A 130 -8.24 -4.57 -16.23
CA ASP A 130 -9.12 -3.99 -15.20
C ASP A 130 -10.17 -4.97 -14.62
N HIS A 131 -9.93 -6.27 -14.69
CA HIS A 131 -10.76 -7.23 -14.00
C HIS A 131 -10.41 -7.28 -12.51
N LEU A 132 -11.45 -7.29 -11.66
CA LEU A 132 -11.28 -7.45 -10.23
C LEU A 132 -10.70 -8.82 -9.89
N MET A 133 -9.53 -8.84 -9.26
CA MET A 133 -8.81 -10.04 -8.83
C MET A 133 -9.05 -10.40 -7.37
N ALA A 134 -9.13 -9.38 -6.53
CA ALA A 134 -9.36 -9.55 -5.10
C ALA A 134 -9.92 -8.26 -4.52
N ASN A 135 -10.66 -8.38 -3.41
CA ASN A 135 -10.99 -7.26 -2.54
C ASN A 135 -10.48 -7.52 -1.13
N ILE A 136 -10.14 -6.46 -0.43
CA ILE A 136 -9.43 -6.48 0.84
C ILE A 136 -10.09 -5.53 1.82
N LEU A 137 -10.21 -5.96 3.07
CA LEU A 137 -10.51 -5.12 4.22
C LEU A 137 -9.42 -5.33 5.26
N ALA A 138 -8.74 -4.25 5.65
CA ALA A 138 -7.65 -4.28 6.62
C ALA A 138 -7.91 -3.35 7.79
N THR A 139 -7.54 -3.79 8.99
CA THR A 139 -7.48 -2.98 10.19
C THR A 139 -6.02 -2.81 10.59
N MET A 140 -5.59 -1.56 10.67
CA MET A 140 -4.24 -1.16 11.03
C MET A 140 -4.26 -0.52 12.42
N MET A 141 -3.23 -0.80 13.23
CA MET A 141 -3.01 -0.11 14.50
C MET A 141 -1.94 0.97 14.32
N VAL A 142 -2.26 2.19 14.73
CA VAL A 142 -1.30 3.30 14.73
C VAL A 142 -0.30 3.07 15.87
N VAL A 143 0.97 2.95 15.54
CA VAL A 143 2.07 2.72 16.49
C VAL A 143 2.99 3.93 16.60
N ASP A 144 3.04 4.78 15.56
CA ASP A 144 3.85 5.98 15.52
C ASP A 144 3.28 6.96 14.47
N HIS A 145 3.90 8.12 14.31
CA HIS A 145 3.50 9.13 13.35
C HIS A 145 4.71 9.63 12.54
N PHE A 146 4.43 10.06 11.31
CA PHE A 146 5.33 10.87 10.50
C PHE A 146 4.95 12.35 10.72
N PRO A 147 5.64 13.07 11.62
CA PRO A 147 5.20 14.39 12.06
C PRO A 147 5.26 15.46 10.95
N GLU A 148 6.03 15.20 9.89
CA GLU A 148 6.12 16.07 8.71
C GLU A 148 4.86 15.98 7.83
N ILE A 149 4.12 14.84 7.87
CA ILE A 149 2.95 14.59 7.03
C ILE A 149 1.69 15.01 7.79
N PRO A 150 0.94 16.01 7.30
CA PRO A 150 -0.31 16.41 7.94
C PRO A 150 -1.37 15.30 7.77
N ARG A 151 -2.30 15.25 8.72
CA ARG A 151 -3.39 14.28 8.70
C ARG A 151 -4.37 14.49 7.54
N GLU A 152 -4.47 15.71 7.05
CA GLU A 152 -5.30 16.11 5.91
C GLU A 152 -4.52 17.06 5.01
N TRP A 153 -4.60 16.85 3.73
CA TRP A 153 -3.99 17.71 2.71
C TRP A 153 -4.75 17.57 1.39
N LYS A 154 -4.56 18.53 0.50
CA LYS A 154 -5.22 18.59 -0.82
C LYS A 154 -4.20 18.41 -1.93
N ASP A 155 -4.61 17.79 -3.02
CA ASP A 155 -3.86 17.66 -4.26
C ASP A 155 -3.65 19.02 -4.94
#